data_a513e52da1ffa4153ace360ffd944b53
#
_entry.id   a513e52da1ffa4153ace360ffd944b53
#
_cell.length_a   1.000
_cell.length_b   1.000
_cell.length_c   1.000
_cell.angle_alpha   90.00
_cell.angle_beta   90.00
_cell.angle_gamma   90.00
#
_symmetry.space_group_name_H-M   'P 1'
#
loop_
_entity.id
_entity.type
_entity.pdbx_description
1 polymer ?
#
loop_
_entity_poly.entity_id
_entity_poly.type
_entity_poly.pdbx_seq_one_letter_code
_entity_poly.pdbx_strand_id
1 'polypeptide(L)'
;MINKLVEKIKKTGAPIVVGLDPMLSYVPEHIQKKSFDEYGETLEGAADAIWQYNKQIIDSTYDLIPAVKPQIAMYEQFGVEGLKAFQKTVDYCHEKDLVVKIGRASC
;
A
#
# COMPACT_ATOMS: atom_id res chain seq x y z
N MET A 1 9.33 -6.99 -16.69
CA MET A 1 8.42 -6.14 -15.91
C MET A 1 7.34 -5.48 -16.76
N ILE A 2 7.73 -4.84 -17.85
CA ILE A 2 6.76 -4.23 -18.78
C ILE A 2 5.80 -5.26 -19.36
N ASN A 3 6.29 -6.43 -19.71
CA ASN A 3 5.46 -7.50 -20.25
C ASN A 3 4.41 -7.97 -19.25
N LYS A 4 4.77 -8.03 -17.97
CA LYS A 4 3.84 -8.43 -16.91
C LYS A 4 2.73 -7.40 -16.75
N LEU A 5 3.07 -6.11 -16.82
CA LEU A 5 2.08 -5.04 -16.73
C LEU A 5 1.11 -5.11 -17.92
N VAL A 6 1.62 -5.31 -19.13
CA VAL A 6 0.80 -5.46 -20.34
C VAL A 6 -0.16 -6.63 -20.20
N GLU A 7 0.33 -7.77 -19.71
CA GLU A 7 -0.50 -8.95 -19.48
C GLU A 7 -1.63 -8.65 -18.48
N LYS A 8 -1.31 -7.93 -17.41
CA LYS A 8 -2.30 -7.55 -16.40
C LYS A 8 -3.36 -6.62 -16.99
N ILE A 9 -2.95 -5.64 -17.78
CA ILE A 9 -3.89 -4.74 -18.45
C ILE A 9 -4.83 -5.53 -19.35
N LYS A 10 -4.30 -6.45 -20.13
CA LYS A 10 -5.11 -7.28 -21.00
C LYS A 10 -6.09 -8.15 -20.23
N LYS A 11 -5.63 -8.73 -19.13
CA LYS A 11 -6.42 -9.63 -18.30
C LYS A 11 -7.56 -8.91 -17.58
N THR A 12 -7.27 -7.74 -17.01
CA THR A 12 -8.26 -7.00 -16.24
C THR A 12 -9.08 -6.03 -17.08
N GLY A 13 -8.60 -5.68 -18.27
CA GLY A 13 -9.23 -4.69 -19.13
C GLY A 13 -9.12 -3.27 -18.60
N ALA A 14 -8.26 -3.03 -17.59
CA ALA A 14 -8.13 -1.73 -16.95
C ALA A 14 -6.67 -1.29 -16.90
N PRO A 15 -6.31 -0.16 -17.52
CA PRO A 15 -4.94 0.37 -17.44
C PRO A 15 -4.71 1.20 -16.17
N ILE A 16 -5.49 0.98 -15.13
CA ILE A 16 -5.48 1.80 -13.92
C ILE A 16 -4.45 1.31 -12.93
N VAL A 17 -3.67 2.25 -12.40
CA VAL A 17 -2.72 2.00 -11.33
C VAL A 17 -3.24 2.70 -10.08
N VAL A 18 -3.41 1.94 -8.99
CA VAL A 18 -3.86 2.52 -7.72
C VAL A 18 -2.68 3.05 -6.94
N GLY A 19 -2.76 4.33 -6.55
CA GLY A 19 -1.77 4.94 -5.67
C GLY A 19 -1.98 4.49 -4.23
N LEU A 20 -0.91 4.11 -3.56
CA LEU A 20 -0.93 3.76 -2.14
C LEU A 20 -0.10 4.78 -1.38
N ASP A 21 -0.66 5.98 -1.21
CA ASP A 21 -0.01 7.09 -0.53
C ASP A 21 -0.48 7.10 0.93
N PRO A 22 0.40 6.78 1.88
CA PRO A 22 -0.04 6.60 3.25
C PRO A 22 -0.24 7.93 3.98
N MET A 23 -1.49 8.31 4.10
CA MET A 23 -1.89 9.43 4.93
C MET A 23 -2.71 8.87 6.08
N LEU A 24 -2.23 9.01 7.30
CA LEU A 24 -2.95 8.47 8.46
C LEU A 24 -4.37 9.01 8.54
N SER A 25 -4.58 10.26 8.12
CA SER A 25 -5.91 10.87 8.12
C SER A 25 -6.91 10.17 7.20
N TYR A 26 -6.42 9.39 6.23
CA TYR A 26 -7.29 8.63 5.33
C TYR A 26 -7.69 7.27 5.89
N VAL A 27 -7.00 6.83 6.93
CA VAL A 27 -7.26 5.52 7.54
C VAL A 27 -8.54 5.62 8.39
N PRO A 28 -9.53 4.74 8.19
CA PRO A 28 -10.74 4.75 9.01
C PRO A 28 -10.43 4.65 10.50
N GLU A 29 -11.24 5.33 11.31
CA GLU A 29 -11.02 5.38 12.76
C GLU A 29 -10.95 4.02 13.41
N HIS A 30 -11.79 3.07 12.99
CA HIS A 30 -11.79 1.73 13.58
C HIS A 30 -10.47 0.99 13.36
N ILE A 31 -9.82 1.24 12.23
CA ILE A 31 -8.50 0.65 11.93
C ILE A 31 -7.43 1.34 12.78
N GLN A 32 -7.46 2.67 12.84
CA GLN A 32 -6.52 3.43 13.68
C GLN A 32 -6.63 3.00 15.14
N LYS A 33 -7.85 2.90 15.64
CA LYS A 33 -8.08 2.51 17.02
C LYS A 33 -7.51 1.13 17.33
N LYS A 34 -7.76 0.17 16.45
CA LYS A 34 -7.26 -1.20 16.64
C LYS A 34 -5.73 -1.22 16.66
N SER A 35 -5.09 -0.50 15.74
CA SER A 35 -3.63 -0.46 15.68
C SER A 35 -3.04 0.25 16.90
N PHE A 36 -3.65 1.36 17.32
CA PHE A 36 -3.18 2.10 18.49
C PHE A 36 -3.44 1.35 19.79
N ASP A 37 -4.52 0.57 19.88
CA ASP A 37 -4.77 -0.27 21.05
C ASP A 37 -3.72 -1.37 21.17
N GLU A 38 -3.25 -1.89 20.05
CA GLU A 38 -2.26 -2.99 20.04
C GLU A 38 -0.83 -2.48 20.20
N TYR A 39 -0.46 -1.39 19.55
CA TYR A 39 0.93 -0.89 19.51
C TYR A 39 1.13 0.46 20.19
N GLY A 40 0.07 1.06 20.71
CA GLY A 40 0.13 2.39 21.31
C GLY A 40 0.10 3.50 20.27
N GLU A 41 0.00 4.74 20.75
CA GLU A 41 0.03 5.92 19.88
C GLU A 41 1.47 6.27 19.55
N THR A 42 2.08 5.43 18.71
CA THR A 42 3.48 5.48 18.33
C THR A 42 3.61 5.42 16.82
N LEU A 43 4.83 5.58 16.33
CA LEU A 43 5.09 5.39 14.89
C LEU A 43 4.79 3.96 14.47
N GLU A 44 5.02 2.99 15.35
CA GLU A 44 4.68 1.59 15.07
C GLU A 44 3.18 1.42 14.88
N GLY A 45 2.38 2.02 15.78
CA GLY A 45 0.92 1.97 15.66
C GLY A 45 0.42 2.65 14.41
N ALA A 46 0.98 3.82 14.08
CA ALA A 46 0.62 4.55 12.88
C ALA A 46 0.96 3.75 11.63
N ALA A 47 2.16 3.15 11.58
CA ALA A 47 2.59 2.34 10.45
C ALA A 47 1.73 1.10 10.29
N ASP A 48 1.36 0.45 11.40
CA ASP A 48 0.45 -0.70 11.34
C ASP A 48 -0.92 -0.31 10.80
N ALA A 49 -1.44 0.85 11.21
CA ALA A 49 -2.72 1.35 10.69
C ALA A 49 -2.66 1.55 9.17
N ILE A 50 -1.57 2.12 8.67
CA ILE A 50 -1.33 2.30 7.23
C ILE A 50 -1.29 0.93 6.53
N TRP A 51 -0.57 -0.03 7.10
CA TRP A 51 -0.47 -1.37 6.53
C TRP A 51 -1.84 -2.05 6.47
N GLN A 52 -2.61 -2.00 7.53
CA GLN A 52 -3.94 -2.61 7.58
C GLN A 52 -4.88 -1.97 6.55
N TYR A 53 -4.79 -0.66 6.39
CA TYR A 53 -5.58 0.06 5.40
C TYR A 53 -5.18 -0.34 3.97
N ASN A 54 -3.87 -0.37 3.70
CA ASN A 54 -3.37 -0.80 2.38
C ASN A 54 -3.82 -2.22 2.06
N LYS A 55 -3.78 -3.10 3.04
CA LYS A 55 -4.22 -4.48 2.88
C LYS A 55 -5.68 -4.54 2.45
N GLN A 56 -6.54 -3.74 3.06
CA GLN A 56 -7.95 -3.70 2.70
C GLN A 56 -8.15 -3.17 1.28
N ILE A 57 -7.41 -2.14 0.89
CA ILE A 57 -7.49 -1.62 -0.47
C ILE A 57 -7.07 -2.68 -1.48
N ILE A 58 -5.99 -3.36 -1.21
CA ILE A 58 -5.48 -4.42 -2.10
C ILE A 58 -6.48 -5.56 -2.20
N ASP A 59 -7.03 -6.00 -1.06
CA ASP A 59 -8.03 -7.08 -1.04
C ASP A 59 -9.26 -6.74 -1.87
N SER A 60 -9.65 -5.46 -1.88
CA SER A 60 -10.84 -5.00 -2.60
C SER A 60 -10.59 -4.78 -4.09
N THR A 61 -9.35 -4.60 -4.51
CA THR A 61 -9.05 -4.14 -5.87
C THR A 61 -8.13 -5.04 -6.67
N TYR A 62 -7.47 -6.02 -6.04
CA TYR A 62 -6.39 -6.77 -6.71
C TYR A 62 -6.82 -7.47 -7.99
N ASP A 63 -8.09 -7.86 -8.10
CA ASP A 63 -8.61 -8.53 -9.29
C ASP A 63 -9.14 -7.55 -10.35
N LEU A 64 -9.17 -6.26 -10.00
CA LEU A 64 -9.71 -5.22 -10.89
C LEU A 64 -8.62 -4.33 -11.50
N ILE A 65 -7.40 -4.39 -10.96
CA ILE A 65 -6.32 -3.50 -11.37
C ILE A 65 -5.06 -4.30 -11.71
N PRO A 66 -4.21 -3.78 -12.62
CA PRO A 66 -2.95 -4.47 -12.97
C PRO A 66 -1.79 -4.13 -12.05
N ALA A 67 -1.82 -2.97 -11.39
CA ALA A 67 -0.66 -2.48 -10.67
C ALA A 67 -1.02 -1.54 -9.53
N VAL A 68 -0.09 -1.39 -8.58
CA VAL A 68 -0.16 -0.39 -7.52
C VAL A 68 1.10 0.46 -7.55
N LYS A 69 1.01 1.68 -7.04
CA LYS A 69 2.14 2.61 -7.01
C LYS A 69 2.30 3.20 -5.61
N PRO A 70 3.03 2.54 -4.71
CA PRO A 70 3.32 3.12 -3.41
C PRO A 70 4.40 4.19 -3.52
N GLN A 71 4.22 5.32 -2.85
CA GLN A 71 5.19 6.42 -2.82
C GLN A 71 6.09 6.23 -1.61
N ILE A 72 7.30 5.75 -1.82
CA ILE A 72 8.20 5.38 -0.72
C ILE A 72 8.48 6.55 0.24
N ALA A 73 8.58 7.76 -0.30
CA ALA A 73 8.87 8.93 0.52
C ALA A 73 7.79 9.17 1.58
N MET A 74 6.54 8.81 1.28
CA MET A 74 5.44 8.96 2.23
C MET A 74 5.57 7.98 3.40
N TYR A 75 6.14 6.81 3.15
CA TYR A 75 6.37 5.82 4.21
C TYR A 75 7.56 6.20 5.08
N GLU A 76 8.55 6.87 4.50
CA GLU A 76 9.75 7.28 5.21
C GLU A 76 9.44 8.26 6.36
N GLN A 77 8.35 9.00 6.28
CA GLN A 77 7.94 9.92 7.36
C GLN A 77 7.67 9.20 8.68
N PHE A 78 7.40 7.89 8.63
CA PHE A 78 7.18 7.07 9.83
C PHE A 78 8.45 6.33 10.26
N GLY A 79 9.61 6.67 9.68
CA GLY A 79 10.88 6.05 10.02
C GLY A 79 10.95 4.58 9.64
N VAL A 80 11.67 3.81 10.44
CA VAL A 80 11.86 2.37 10.18
C VAL A 80 10.52 1.63 10.15
N GLU A 81 9.59 2.01 11.03
CA GLU A 81 8.28 1.36 11.08
C GLU A 81 7.50 1.58 9.78
N GLY A 82 7.62 2.79 9.20
CA GLY A 82 7.02 3.06 7.90
C GLY A 82 7.61 2.22 6.80
N LEU A 83 8.93 2.02 6.81
CA LEU A 83 9.58 1.18 5.81
C LEU A 83 9.17 -0.29 5.96
N LYS A 84 8.91 -0.75 7.19
CA LYS A 84 8.38 -2.09 7.41
C LYS A 84 6.98 -2.23 6.81
N ALA A 85 6.14 -1.22 7.01
CA ALA A 85 4.80 -1.21 6.42
C ALA A 85 4.86 -1.20 4.89
N PHE A 86 5.80 -0.44 4.34
CA PHE A 86 6.05 -0.41 2.91
C PHE A 86 6.42 -1.80 2.39
N GLN A 87 7.35 -2.49 3.06
CA GLN A 87 7.77 -3.82 2.66
C GLN A 87 6.62 -4.83 2.73
N LYS A 88 5.84 -4.79 3.79
CA LYS A 88 4.66 -5.66 3.93
C LYS A 88 3.67 -5.41 2.78
N THR A 89 3.46 -4.15 2.43
CA THR A 89 2.56 -3.78 1.33
C THR A 89 3.06 -4.33 -0.01
N VAL A 90 4.35 -4.17 -0.28
CA VAL A 90 4.96 -4.68 -1.53
C VAL A 90 4.84 -6.20 -1.60
N ASP A 91 5.18 -6.88 -0.50
CA ASP A 91 5.11 -8.35 -0.45
C ASP A 91 3.67 -8.84 -0.67
N TYR A 92 2.71 -8.16 -0.05
CA TYR A 92 1.31 -8.53 -0.20
C TYR A 92 0.82 -8.34 -1.63
N CYS A 93 1.25 -7.25 -2.28
CA CYS A 93 0.93 -7.02 -3.69
C CYS A 93 1.47 -8.14 -4.57
N HIS A 94 2.70 -8.58 -4.31
CA HIS A 94 3.30 -9.69 -5.05
C HIS A 94 2.53 -10.99 -4.82
N GLU A 95 2.04 -11.24 -3.62
CA GLU A 95 1.21 -12.40 -3.34
C GLU A 95 -0.09 -12.39 -4.15
N LYS A 96 -0.60 -11.20 -4.44
CA LYS A 96 -1.82 -11.01 -5.25
C LYS A 96 -1.49 -10.87 -6.74
N ASP A 97 -0.24 -11.11 -7.11
CA ASP A 97 0.22 -11.04 -8.50
C ASP A 97 0.03 -9.64 -9.12
N LEU A 98 0.17 -8.61 -8.32
CA LEU A 98 0.13 -7.23 -8.80
C LEU A 98 1.53 -6.75 -9.18
N VAL A 99 1.60 -5.90 -10.19
CA VAL A 99 2.84 -5.19 -10.52
C VAL A 99 2.98 -4.03 -9.55
N VAL A 100 4.16 -3.88 -8.97
CA VAL A 100 4.44 -2.77 -8.05
C VAL A 100 5.37 -1.79 -8.74
N LYS A 101 4.89 -0.55 -8.90
CA LYS A 101 5.68 0.55 -9.44
C LYS A 101 6.03 1.47 -8.30
N ILE A 102 7.24 1.38 -7.81
CA ILE A 102 7.67 2.21 -6.67
C ILE A 102 7.85 3.65 -7.14
N GLY A 103 7.08 4.55 -6.54
CA GLY A 103 7.18 5.96 -6.81
C GLY A 103 7.90 6.67 -5.69
N ARG A 104 8.52 7.79 -6.03
CA ARG A 104 9.08 8.72 -5.06
C ARG A 104 8.54 10.09 -5.44
N ALA A 105 7.98 10.78 -4.46
CA ALA A 105 7.46 12.11 -4.71
C ALA A 105 8.56 12.94 -5.33
N SER A 106 8.41 13.22 -6.59
CA SER A 106 9.43 13.97 -7.27
C SER A 106 9.24 15.44 -7.01
N CYS A 107 10.29 16.01 -6.89
CA CYS A 107 10.32 17.42 -6.77
C CYS A 107 9.89 18.09 -8.04
#